data_66a039ec661b369a0f0013ccc2d11581
#
_entry.id   66a039ec661b369a0f0013ccc2d11581
#
_cell.length_a   1.000
_cell.length_b   1.000
_cell.length_c   1.000
_cell.angle_alpha   90.00
_cell.angle_beta   90.00
_cell.angle_gamma   90.00
#
_symmetry.space_group_name_H-M   'P 1'
#
loop_
_entity.id
_entity.type
_entity.pdbx_description
1 polymer ?
#
loop_
_entity_poly.entity_id
_entity_poly.type
_entity_poly.pdbx_seq_one_letter_code
_entity_poly.pdbx_strand_id
1 'polypeptide(L)'
;MLLVLDEGFTGVDSAYGTTFARLGMAEKGAFSLTLDVLTPGGHSSVPTRHTGIGILSLLLVELEKNPAQVNLVEGNPVLSYLNCAADHGDVDKHLKKRIRDPKQWKQLGAELAEDDTLRAFLGTTQAADLISGGVKVGNVLEPLVCDD
;
A
#
# COMPACT_ATOMS: atom_id res chain seq x y z
N MET A 1 -7.50 13.21 29.07
CA MET A 1 -7.22 13.84 27.76
C MET A 1 -8.55 13.92 27.04
N LEU A 2 -9.01 15.10 26.67
CA LEU A 2 -10.35 15.27 26.11
C LEU A 2 -10.37 14.97 24.60
N LEU A 3 -9.52 15.58 23.84
CA LEU A 3 -9.39 15.40 22.40
C LEU A 3 -8.07 16.03 21.97
N VAL A 4 -7.33 15.37 21.08
CA VAL A 4 -6.19 15.96 20.38
C VAL A 4 -6.54 15.95 18.90
N LEU A 5 -6.52 17.13 18.29
CA LEU A 5 -6.61 17.30 16.84
C LEU A 5 -5.20 17.68 16.39
N ASP A 6 -4.63 16.80 15.61
CA ASP A 6 -3.31 16.94 15.02
C ASP A 6 -3.43 17.05 13.50
N GLU A 7 -2.33 17.15 12.80
CA GLU A 7 -2.32 17.07 11.35
C GLU A 7 -2.93 15.74 10.89
N GLY A 8 -3.63 15.76 9.80
CA GLY A 8 -4.24 14.55 9.29
C GLY A 8 -5.00 14.83 8.01
N PHE A 9 -5.50 13.76 7.41
CA PHE A 9 -6.36 13.86 6.27
C PHE A 9 -7.70 14.47 6.71
N THR A 10 -7.88 15.74 6.45
CA THR A 10 -9.15 16.45 6.68
C THR A 10 -9.67 16.95 5.34
N GLY A 11 -10.94 16.80 5.12
CA GLY A 11 -11.53 17.34 3.91
C GLY A 11 -13.05 17.29 3.93
N VAL A 12 -13.60 18.18 3.13
CA VAL A 12 -15.02 18.18 2.81
C VAL A 12 -15.13 17.82 1.34
N ASP A 13 -15.82 16.76 1.02
CA ASP A 13 -16.08 16.35 -0.36
C ASP A 13 -17.53 15.98 -0.58
N SER A 14 -17.92 15.96 -1.84
CA SER A 14 -19.27 15.57 -2.25
C SER A 14 -19.22 14.17 -2.87
N ALA A 15 -19.95 13.25 -2.27
CA ALA A 15 -20.11 11.90 -2.74
C ALA A 15 -21.54 11.42 -2.45
N TYR A 16 -22.04 10.49 -3.24
CA TYR A 16 -23.38 9.92 -3.03
C TYR A 16 -24.49 10.99 -2.86
N GLY A 17 -24.42 12.05 -3.66
CA GLY A 17 -25.44 13.11 -3.65
C GLY A 17 -25.47 14.00 -2.41
N THR A 18 -24.49 13.88 -1.51
CA THR A 18 -24.41 14.73 -0.29
C THR A 18 -22.96 15.11 0.01
N THR A 19 -22.78 15.96 0.99
CA THR A 19 -21.46 16.44 1.42
C THR A 19 -21.03 15.75 2.70
N PHE A 20 -19.82 15.21 2.71
CA PHE A 20 -19.23 14.55 3.87
C PHE A 20 -18.01 15.33 4.37
N ALA A 21 -17.92 15.51 5.68
CA ALA A 21 -16.68 15.88 6.33
C ALA A 21 -15.92 14.61 6.73
N ARG A 22 -14.73 14.40 6.17
CA ARG A 22 -13.88 13.25 6.49
C ARG A 22 -12.85 13.66 7.52
N LEU A 23 -12.80 12.91 8.61
CA LEU A 23 -11.83 13.10 9.68
C LEU A 23 -10.80 11.97 9.62
N GLY A 24 -9.52 12.30 9.71
CA GLY A 24 -8.46 11.33 9.97
C GLY A 24 -8.65 10.75 11.37
N MET A 25 -8.89 9.45 11.48
CA MET A 25 -9.20 8.78 12.74
C MET A 25 -8.13 7.79 13.18
N ALA A 26 -7.20 7.45 12.28
CA ALA A 26 -6.15 6.47 12.54
C ALA A 26 -4.99 6.66 11.58
N GLU A 27 -3.81 6.29 12.02
CA GLU A 27 -2.63 6.13 11.20
C GLU A 27 -2.21 4.66 11.15
N LYS A 28 -1.61 4.26 10.03
CA LYS A 28 -0.95 2.96 9.93
C LYS A 28 0.43 3.05 10.58
N GLY A 29 0.83 1.97 11.25
CA GLY A 29 2.23 1.82 11.64
C GLY A 29 3.12 1.73 10.40
N ALA A 30 4.35 2.21 10.50
CA ALA A 30 5.35 2.15 9.45
C ALA A 30 6.59 1.41 9.95
N PHE A 31 7.29 0.73 9.05
CA PHE A 31 8.62 0.20 9.27
C PHE A 31 9.39 0.22 7.95
N SER A 32 10.69 0.36 8.05
CA SER A 32 11.60 0.28 6.91
C SER A 32 12.27 -1.09 6.87
N LEU A 33 12.52 -1.60 5.68
CA LEU A 33 13.21 -2.85 5.42
C LEU A 33 14.32 -2.63 4.41
N THR A 34 15.54 -3.01 4.78
CA THR A 34 16.67 -2.99 3.87
C THR A 34 16.91 -4.37 3.28
N LEU A 35 17.05 -4.44 1.96
CA LEU A 35 17.38 -5.65 1.22
C LEU A 35 18.81 -5.56 0.69
N ASP A 36 19.75 -6.25 1.32
CA ASP A 36 21.13 -6.31 0.89
C ASP A 36 21.40 -7.54 0.04
N VAL A 37 21.90 -7.34 -1.19
CA VAL A 37 22.31 -8.41 -2.08
C VAL A 37 23.83 -8.37 -2.22
N LEU A 38 24.49 -9.34 -1.60
CA LEU A 38 25.95 -9.49 -1.64
C LEU A 38 26.33 -10.53 -2.68
N THR A 39 27.15 -10.14 -3.64
CA THR A 39 27.65 -11.06 -4.68
C THR A 39 29.17 -10.89 -4.85
N PRO A 40 29.89 -11.95 -5.24
CA PRO A 40 31.28 -11.83 -5.63
C PRO A 40 31.42 -10.85 -6.79
N GLY A 41 32.37 -9.93 -6.68
CA GLY A 41 32.74 -9.05 -7.78
C GLY A 41 33.37 -9.81 -8.94
N GLY A 42 33.51 -9.14 -10.10
CA GLY A 42 34.13 -9.75 -11.28
C GLY A 42 34.22 -8.80 -12.47
N HIS A 43 34.76 -9.31 -13.56
CA HIS A 43 34.87 -8.56 -14.80
C HIS A 43 33.58 -8.70 -15.61
N SER A 44 33.03 -7.59 -16.11
CA SER A 44 31.73 -7.58 -16.82
C SER A 44 31.70 -8.39 -18.11
N SER A 45 32.86 -8.68 -18.73
CA SER A 45 32.92 -9.54 -19.91
C SER A 45 32.76 -11.05 -19.57
N VAL A 46 32.86 -11.42 -18.31
CA VAL A 46 32.68 -12.79 -17.80
C VAL A 46 31.69 -12.74 -16.62
N PRO A 47 30.45 -12.35 -16.85
CA PRO A 47 29.48 -12.18 -15.76
C PRO A 47 29.06 -13.50 -15.17
N THR A 48 28.71 -13.50 -13.91
CA THR A 48 27.95 -14.59 -13.30
C THR A 48 26.57 -14.73 -13.96
N ARG A 49 25.94 -15.89 -13.80
CA ARG A 49 24.61 -16.15 -14.36
C ARG A 49 23.57 -15.09 -13.95
N HIS A 50 23.68 -14.61 -12.73
CA HIS A 50 22.90 -13.49 -12.20
C HIS A 50 23.86 -12.51 -11.51
N THR A 51 23.79 -11.25 -11.87
CA THR A 51 24.50 -10.17 -11.19
C THR A 51 23.75 -9.76 -9.93
N GLY A 52 24.40 -9.06 -9.00
CA GLY A 52 23.73 -8.54 -7.80
C GLY A 52 22.51 -7.66 -8.16
N ILE A 53 22.66 -6.75 -9.12
CA ILE A 53 21.54 -5.93 -9.63
C ILE A 53 20.42 -6.82 -10.19
N GLY A 54 20.77 -7.86 -10.94
CA GLY A 54 19.77 -8.80 -11.48
C GLY A 54 19.01 -9.53 -10.37
N ILE A 55 19.69 -9.97 -9.32
CA ILE A 55 19.05 -10.64 -8.17
C ILE A 55 18.14 -9.67 -7.43
N LEU A 56 18.63 -8.45 -7.12
CA LEU A 56 17.80 -7.43 -6.46
C LEU A 56 16.55 -7.10 -7.30
N SER A 57 16.71 -6.95 -8.61
CA SER A 57 15.58 -6.68 -9.50
C SER A 57 14.53 -7.80 -9.47
N LEU A 58 14.94 -9.07 -9.38
CA LEU A 58 14.02 -10.20 -9.25
C LEU A 58 13.29 -10.17 -7.90
N LEU A 59 13.97 -9.80 -6.82
CA LEU A 59 13.35 -9.64 -5.49
C LEU A 59 12.33 -8.50 -5.49
N LEU A 60 12.66 -7.35 -6.08
CA LEU A 60 11.72 -6.22 -6.20
C LEU A 60 10.49 -6.60 -7.04
N VAL A 61 10.69 -7.27 -8.15
CA VAL A 61 9.57 -7.77 -8.98
C VAL A 61 8.67 -8.71 -8.19
N GLU A 62 9.25 -9.57 -7.35
CA GLU A 62 8.46 -10.50 -6.54
C GLU A 62 7.68 -9.77 -5.44
N LEU A 63 8.26 -8.74 -4.82
CA LEU A 63 7.54 -7.87 -3.88
C LEU A 63 6.38 -7.15 -4.56
N GLU A 64 6.60 -6.53 -5.71
CA GLU A 64 5.58 -5.81 -6.47
C GLU A 64 4.42 -6.71 -6.93
N LYS A 65 4.72 -7.98 -7.28
CA LYS A 65 3.71 -8.96 -7.69
C LYS A 65 2.86 -9.49 -6.55
N ASN A 66 3.35 -9.39 -5.32
CA ASN A 66 2.70 -9.94 -4.13
C ASN A 66 2.33 -8.84 -3.13
N PRO A 67 1.46 -7.89 -3.50
CA PRO A 67 1.01 -6.86 -2.58
C PRO A 67 0.26 -7.48 -1.40
N ALA A 68 0.31 -6.82 -0.26
CA ALA A 68 -0.43 -7.23 0.91
C ALA A 68 -1.93 -7.28 0.62
N GLN A 69 -2.61 -8.25 1.22
CA GLN A 69 -4.05 -8.40 1.05
C GLN A 69 -4.81 -7.24 1.69
N VAL A 70 -5.84 -6.77 1.01
CA VAL A 70 -6.76 -5.79 1.53
C VAL A 70 -7.81 -6.45 2.41
N ASN A 71 -8.21 -5.76 3.48
CA ASN A 71 -9.22 -6.25 4.41
C ASN A 71 -10.21 -5.14 4.75
N LEU A 72 -11.44 -5.31 4.30
CA LEU A 72 -12.56 -4.52 4.80
C LEU A 72 -13.15 -5.27 6.00
N VAL A 73 -12.90 -4.76 7.20
CA VAL A 73 -13.27 -5.39 8.46
C VAL A 73 -13.94 -4.38 9.39
N GLU A 74 -14.61 -4.88 10.42
CA GLU A 74 -15.17 -4.02 11.46
C GLU A 74 -14.08 -3.15 12.10
N GLY A 75 -14.38 -1.88 12.32
CA GLY A 75 -13.41 -0.89 12.82
C GLY A 75 -12.53 -0.25 11.74
N ASN A 76 -12.57 -0.72 10.50
CA ASN A 76 -11.87 -0.05 9.41
C ASN A 76 -12.52 1.31 9.10
N PRO A 77 -11.76 2.42 9.04
CA PRO A 77 -12.30 3.75 8.74
C PRO A 77 -13.07 3.84 7.42
N VAL A 78 -12.66 3.09 6.40
CA VAL A 78 -13.38 3.03 5.11
C VAL A 78 -14.77 2.42 5.30
N LEU A 79 -14.89 1.35 6.10
CA LEU A 79 -16.20 0.75 6.40
C LEU A 79 -17.09 1.73 7.19
N SER A 80 -16.52 2.48 8.13
CA SER A 80 -17.25 3.50 8.88
C SER A 80 -17.78 4.62 7.95
N TYR A 81 -16.94 5.07 7.02
CA TYR A 81 -17.36 6.02 5.99
C TYR A 81 -18.49 5.46 5.10
N LEU A 82 -18.35 4.22 4.63
CA LEU A 82 -19.37 3.56 3.79
C LEU A 82 -20.71 3.40 4.54
N ASN A 83 -20.68 3.07 5.83
CA ASN A 83 -21.91 3.02 6.64
C ASN A 83 -22.56 4.39 6.76
N CYS A 84 -21.79 5.44 7.03
CA CYS A 84 -22.27 6.81 7.05
C CYS A 84 -22.87 7.22 5.69
N ALA A 85 -22.21 6.88 4.59
CA ALA A 85 -22.72 7.12 3.25
C ALA A 85 -24.02 6.36 2.98
N ALA A 86 -24.12 5.12 3.43
CA ALA A 86 -25.33 4.31 3.29
C ALA A 86 -26.52 4.89 4.08
N ASP A 87 -26.27 5.57 5.19
CA ASP A 87 -27.33 6.13 6.02
C ASP A 87 -27.76 7.52 5.57
N HIS A 88 -26.83 8.34 5.05
CA HIS A 88 -27.05 9.77 4.80
C HIS A 88 -26.91 10.17 3.33
N GLY A 89 -26.38 9.30 2.47
CA GLY A 89 -26.16 9.54 1.05
C GLY A 89 -27.13 8.80 0.16
N ASP A 90 -27.12 9.18 -1.11
CA ASP A 90 -27.86 8.50 -2.18
C ASP A 90 -27.06 7.27 -2.68
N VAL A 91 -26.97 6.28 -1.83
CA VAL A 91 -26.34 4.99 -2.15
C VAL A 91 -27.41 4.00 -2.62
N ASP A 92 -27.15 3.27 -3.68
CA ASP A 92 -28.09 2.29 -4.20
C ASP A 92 -28.37 1.15 -3.20
N LYS A 93 -29.55 0.53 -3.32
CA LYS A 93 -30.01 -0.48 -2.37
C LYS A 93 -29.12 -1.73 -2.33
N HIS A 94 -28.49 -2.08 -3.44
CA HIS A 94 -27.62 -3.26 -3.52
C HIS A 94 -26.33 -3.00 -2.77
N LEU A 95 -25.69 -1.84 -2.97
CA LEU A 95 -24.50 -1.45 -2.26
C LEU A 95 -24.76 -1.28 -0.76
N LYS A 96 -25.87 -0.65 -0.35
CA LYS A 96 -26.31 -0.58 1.06
C LYS A 96 -26.37 -1.95 1.73
N LYS A 97 -26.93 -2.95 1.03
CA LYS A 97 -27.00 -4.31 1.56
C LYS A 97 -25.61 -4.93 1.73
N ARG A 98 -24.73 -4.74 0.77
CA ARG A 98 -23.35 -5.28 0.82
C ARG A 98 -22.52 -4.65 1.94
N ILE A 99 -22.64 -3.34 2.15
CA ILE A 99 -21.97 -2.63 3.24
C ILE A 99 -22.36 -3.21 4.61
N ARG A 100 -23.63 -3.57 4.78
CA ARG A 100 -24.18 -4.07 6.06
C ARG A 100 -24.03 -5.58 6.27
N ASP A 101 -23.58 -6.33 5.26
CA ASP A 101 -23.41 -7.77 5.33
C ASP A 101 -21.92 -8.14 5.43
N PRO A 102 -21.42 -8.55 6.62
CA PRO A 102 -20.02 -8.95 6.79
C PRO A 102 -19.55 -10.04 5.82
N LYS A 103 -20.45 -10.88 5.32
CA LYS A 103 -20.11 -11.93 4.35
C LYS A 103 -19.72 -11.36 2.99
N GLN A 104 -20.11 -10.13 2.70
CA GLN A 104 -19.81 -9.43 1.44
C GLN A 104 -18.53 -8.59 1.53
N TRP A 105 -18.01 -8.33 2.72
CA TRP A 105 -16.90 -7.37 2.90
C TRP A 105 -15.62 -7.79 2.19
N LYS A 106 -15.32 -9.09 2.14
CA LYS A 106 -14.13 -9.57 1.41
C LYS A 106 -14.20 -9.19 -0.07
N GLN A 107 -15.34 -9.43 -0.71
CA GLN A 107 -15.55 -9.10 -2.12
C GLN A 107 -15.65 -7.58 -2.32
N LEU A 108 -16.39 -6.89 -1.47
CA LEU A 108 -16.50 -5.43 -1.53
C LEU A 108 -15.14 -4.76 -1.36
N GLY A 109 -14.33 -5.21 -0.42
CA GLY A 109 -12.97 -4.69 -0.23
C GLY A 109 -12.07 -4.90 -1.44
N ALA A 110 -12.16 -6.06 -2.10
CA ALA A 110 -11.41 -6.33 -3.32
C ALA A 110 -11.82 -5.40 -4.47
N GLU A 111 -13.11 -5.14 -4.64
CA GLU A 111 -13.62 -4.21 -5.65
C GLU A 111 -13.20 -2.75 -5.35
N LEU A 112 -13.27 -2.33 -4.09
CA LEU A 112 -12.82 -1.00 -3.68
C LEU A 112 -11.31 -0.80 -3.87
N ALA A 113 -10.53 -1.87 -3.76
CA ALA A 113 -9.08 -1.84 -3.92
C ALA A 113 -8.62 -1.72 -5.39
N GLU A 114 -9.54 -1.70 -6.37
CA GLU A 114 -9.25 -1.31 -7.74
C GLU A 114 -8.86 0.18 -7.84
N ASP A 115 -9.35 1.00 -6.91
CA ASP A 115 -8.87 2.37 -6.70
C ASP A 115 -7.62 2.35 -5.80
N ASP A 116 -6.51 2.90 -6.28
CA ASP A 116 -5.22 2.89 -5.58
C ASP A 116 -5.28 3.59 -4.21
N THR A 117 -6.06 4.67 -4.10
CA THR A 117 -6.23 5.41 -2.85
C THR A 117 -7.00 4.58 -1.83
N LEU A 118 -8.12 3.98 -2.25
CA LEU A 118 -8.90 3.12 -1.37
C LEU A 118 -8.13 1.86 -0.98
N ARG A 119 -7.37 1.27 -1.90
CA ARG A 119 -6.49 0.15 -1.61
C ARG A 119 -5.51 0.49 -0.48
N ALA A 120 -4.91 1.68 -0.54
CA ALA A 120 -4.00 2.15 0.50
C ALA A 120 -4.68 2.26 1.88
N PHE A 121 -5.95 2.61 1.97
CA PHE A 121 -6.69 2.65 3.23
C PHE A 121 -7.19 1.28 3.72
N LEU A 122 -7.29 0.30 2.82
CA LEU A 122 -7.82 -1.03 3.14
C LEU A 122 -6.77 -2.06 3.57
N GLY A 123 -5.49 -1.77 3.36
CA GLY A 123 -4.43 -2.74 3.64
C GLY A 123 -3.07 -2.12 3.93
N THR A 124 -2.10 -2.99 4.17
CA THR A 124 -0.70 -2.61 4.25
C THR A 124 -0.23 -2.20 2.87
N THR A 125 0.50 -1.09 2.81
CA THR A 125 1.16 -0.62 1.60
C THR A 125 2.65 -0.95 1.66
N GLN A 126 3.27 -1.13 0.52
CA GLN A 126 4.70 -1.33 0.37
C GLN A 126 5.20 -0.47 -0.79
N ALA A 127 6.37 0.11 -0.63
CA ALA A 127 7.04 0.91 -1.64
C ALA A 127 8.54 0.64 -1.59
N ALA A 128 9.19 0.57 -2.74
CA ALA A 128 10.64 0.56 -2.85
C ALA A 128 11.08 1.99 -3.15
N ASP A 129 11.46 2.71 -2.10
CA ASP A 129 11.73 4.15 -2.18
C ASP A 129 13.16 4.48 -2.56
N LEU A 130 14.11 3.65 -2.10
CA LEU A 130 15.53 3.85 -2.33
C LEU A 130 16.16 2.61 -2.94
N ILE A 131 17.07 2.82 -3.88
CA ILE A 131 17.89 1.78 -4.46
C ILE A 131 19.28 2.33 -4.74
N SER A 132 20.30 1.62 -4.34
CA SER A 132 21.69 1.98 -4.64
C SER A 132 22.49 0.75 -5.04
N GLY A 133 23.56 0.96 -5.78
CA GLY A 133 24.43 -0.13 -6.17
C GLY A 133 25.35 0.25 -7.34
N GLY A 134 26.34 -0.54 -7.53
CA GLY A 134 27.31 -0.28 -8.56
C GLY A 134 28.55 0.47 -8.08
N VAL A 135 29.77 -0.01 -8.48
CA VAL A 135 31.01 0.73 -8.24
C VAL A 135 31.46 1.46 -9.50
N LYS A 136 31.51 0.77 -10.62
CA LYS A 136 31.90 1.36 -11.92
C LYS A 136 31.48 0.49 -13.09
N VAL A 137 31.40 1.07 -14.27
CA VAL A 137 31.22 0.34 -15.52
C VAL A 137 32.42 -0.58 -15.76
N GLY A 138 32.18 -1.81 -16.17
CA GLY A 138 33.21 -2.82 -16.44
C GLY A 138 33.48 -3.80 -15.27
N ASN A 139 32.89 -3.57 -14.12
CA ASN A 139 32.94 -4.51 -13.00
C ASN A 139 31.53 -4.95 -12.58
N VAL A 140 31.35 -6.24 -12.39
CA VAL A 140 30.19 -6.80 -11.69
C VAL A 140 30.52 -6.74 -10.19
N LEU A 141 29.60 -6.42 -9.41
CA LEU A 141 29.71 -5.68 -8.22
C LEU A 141 29.76 -6.29 -6.87
N GLU A 142 30.27 -5.49 -5.96
CA GLU A 142 30.17 -5.51 -4.51
C GLU A 142 28.83 -4.95 -4.00
N PRO A 143 28.54 -5.00 -2.69
CA PRO A 143 27.19 -4.99 -2.15
C PRO A 143 26.32 -3.83 -2.65
N LEU A 144 25.08 -4.18 -2.94
CA LEU A 144 23.99 -3.26 -3.16
C LEU A 144 23.32 -2.99 -1.82
N VAL A 145 23.24 -1.75 -1.41
CA VAL A 145 22.57 -1.33 -0.18
C VAL A 145 21.36 -0.50 -0.57
N CYS A 146 20.21 -0.85 -0.03
CA CYS A 146 19.08 0.05 0.00
C CYS A 146 19.13 0.76 1.34
N ASP A 147 19.45 2.05 1.36
CA ASP A 147 19.47 2.86 2.58
C ASP A 147 18.06 3.32 2.95
N ASP A 148 17.81 3.44 4.25
CA ASP A 148 16.57 3.93 4.86
C ASP A 148 16.30 5.41 4.56
#